data_dbebe2ca86abc298908cbb14a97bf750
#
_entry.id   dbebe2ca86abc298908cbb14a97bf750
#
_cell.length_a   1.000
_cell.length_b   1.000
_cell.length_c   1.000
_cell.angle_alpha   90.00
_cell.angle_beta   90.00
_cell.angle_gamma   90.00
#
_symmetry.space_group_name_H-M   'P 1'
#
loop_
_entity.id
_entity.type
_entity.pdbx_description
1 polymer ?
#
loop_
_entity_poly.entity_id
_entity_poly.type
_entity_poly.pdbx_seq_one_letter_code
_entity_poly.pdbx_strand_id
1 'polypeptide(L)'
;MDIHVVKPGDTLYSIALSHGVPMSRLLEDNQLPDPSRLVVGQTIVIQSPERTYVVRSGDTLFSIAQANGLTVKTLLRNNPSLAGEDRIFPGQELVLAYRQEKQGTLTVNGYAYPHIDRALLQRTLPYLSGLLPFSYEATALGELTPLDDVALVDAAKQMGVVPIMNITNLTPDGMFSPELAHIILSDPAIQEKLAANVMEVIRARSYQGLDVD
;
A
#
# COMPACT_ATOMS: atom_id res chain seq x y z
N MET A 1 -21.21 3.67 -1.69
CA MET A 1 -20.35 3.69 -2.90
C MET A 1 -21.24 3.31 -4.06
N ASP A 2 -21.36 4.19 -5.04
CA ASP A 2 -22.11 3.93 -6.28
C ASP A 2 -21.12 3.83 -7.43
N ILE A 3 -21.53 3.15 -8.48
CA ILE A 3 -20.75 3.00 -9.72
C ILE A 3 -21.57 3.60 -10.85
N HIS A 4 -21.02 4.60 -11.52
CA HIS A 4 -21.60 5.18 -12.73
C HIS A 4 -20.81 4.70 -13.95
N VAL A 5 -21.51 4.13 -14.93
CA VAL A 5 -20.90 3.79 -16.23
C VAL A 5 -21.17 4.93 -17.18
N VAL A 6 -20.12 5.55 -17.71
CA VAL A 6 -20.19 6.70 -18.59
C VAL A 6 -21.00 6.39 -19.85
N LYS A 7 -21.96 7.25 -20.16
CA LYS A 7 -22.85 7.15 -21.33
C LYS A 7 -22.52 8.26 -22.34
N PRO A 8 -22.94 8.13 -23.60
CA PRO A 8 -22.82 9.23 -24.57
C PRO A 8 -23.46 10.53 -24.05
N GLY A 9 -22.71 11.62 -24.07
CA GLY A 9 -23.15 12.93 -23.58
C GLY A 9 -22.85 13.19 -22.11
N ASP A 10 -22.36 12.22 -21.34
CA ASP A 10 -21.91 12.44 -19.96
C ASP A 10 -20.66 13.32 -19.92
N THR A 11 -20.64 14.17 -18.91
CA THR A 11 -19.48 14.94 -18.51
C THR A 11 -19.22 14.69 -17.02
N LEU A 12 -17.99 14.87 -16.56
CA LEU A 12 -17.69 14.74 -15.13
C LEU A 12 -18.58 15.67 -14.28
N TYR A 13 -18.88 16.86 -14.81
CA TYR A 13 -19.78 17.82 -14.16
C TYR A 13 -21.22 17.28 -14.05
N SER A 14 -21.78 16.73 -15.15
CA SER A 14 -23.15 16.20 -15.12
C SER A 14 -23.27 14.99 -14.18
N ILE A 15 -22.24 14.13 -14.14
CA ILE A 15 -22.17 12.99 -13.22
C ILE A 15 -22.10 13.49 -11.77
N ALA A 16 -21.21 14.43 -11.46
CA ALA A 16 -21.08 15.03 -10.13
C ALA A 16 -22.41 15.60 -9.64
N LEU A 17 -23.08 16.40 -10.49
CA LEU A 17 -24.35 17.02 -10.19
C LEU A 17 -25.46 15.99 -9.93
N SER A 18 -25.57 14.96 -10.77
CA SER A 18 -26.62 13.94 -10.65
C SER A 18 -26.48 13.08 -9.38
N HIS A 19 -25.25 12.93 -8.85
CA HIS A 19 -24.98 12.18 -7.63
C HIS A 19 -24.79 13.06 -6.39
N GLY A 20 -24.88 14.38 -6.52
CA GLY A 20 -24.79 15.33 -5.41
C GLY A 20 -23.41 15.36 -4.74
N VAL A 21 -22.34 15.11 -5.52
CA VAL A 21 -20.95 15.13 -5.03
C VAL A 21 -20.15 16.24 -5.74
N PRO A 22 -19.15 16.86 -5.08
CA PRO A 22 -18.29 17.82 -5.76
C PRO A 22 -17.48 17.17 -6.90
N MET A 23 -17.32 17.88 -8.02
CA MET A 23 -16.51 17.41 -9.15
C MET A 23 -15.06 17.12 -8.76
N SER A 24 -14.49 17.95 -7.87
CA SER A 24 -13.14 17.73 -7.32
C SER A 24 -13.00 16.37 -6.64
N ARG A 25 -14.05 15.94 -5.93
CA ARG A 25 -14.08 14.61 -5.29
C ARG A 25 -14.08 13.48 -6.31
N LEU A 26 -14.86 13.58 -7.39
CA LEU A 26 -14.84 12.58 -8.45
C LEU A 26 -13.46 12.46 -9.11
N LEU A 27 -12.76 13.59 -9.28
CA LEU A 27 -11.39 13.61 -9.80
C LEU A 27 -10.42 12.88 -8.90
N GLU A 28 -10.46 13.19 -7.60
CA GLU A 28 -9.58 12.60 -6.59
C GLU A 28 -9.84 11.09 -6.41
N ASP A 29 -11.10 10.71 -6.20
CA ASP A 29 -11.47 9.31 -5.91
C ASP A 29 -11.21 8.37 -7.11
N ASN A 30 -11.24 8.91 -8.34
CA ASN A 30 -11.02 8.14 -9.56
C ASN A 30 -9.65 8.36 -10.20
N GLN A 31 -8.81 9.24 -9.62
CA GLN A 31 -7.47 9.56 -10.12
C GLN A 31 -7.46 9.87 -11.63
N LEU A 32 -8.46 10.65 -12.10
CA LEU A 32 -8.62 10.94 -13.51
C LEU A 32 -7.53 11.90 -13.99
N PRO A 33 -6.69 11.50 -14.95
CA PRO A 33 -5.58 12.34 -15.43
C PRO A 33 -6.08 13.55 -16.22
N ASP A 34 -7.23 13.42 -16.87
CA ASP A 34 -7.87 14.49 -17.65
C ASP A 34 -9.40 14.45 -17.47
N PRO A 35 -9.97 15.41 -16.73
CA PRO A 35 -11.41 15.47 -16.48
C PRO A 35 -12.26 15.73 -17.72
N SER A 36 -11.67 16.19 -18.81
CA SER A 36 -12.36 16.46 -20.07
C SER A 36 -12.49 15.21 -20.96
N ARG A 37 -11.79 14.13 -20.62
CA ARG A 37 -11.71 12.91 -21.42
C ARG A 37 -12.35 11.72 -20.73
N LEU A 38 -13.68 11.70 -20.66
CA LEU A 38 -14.41 10.50 -20.29
C LEU A 38 -14.65 9.62 -21.51
N VAL A 39 -14.45 8.32 -21.33
CA VAL A 39 -14.71 7.33 -22.39
C VAL A 39 -16.04 6.64 -22.10
N VAL A 40 -16.90 6.54 -23.13
CA VAL A 40 -18.17 5.80 -23.01
C VAL A 40 -17.87 4.35 -22.58
N GLY A 41 -18.57 3.88 -21.53
CA GLY A 41 -18.30 2.60 -20.90
C GLY A 41 -17.28 2.66 -19.74
N GLN A 42 -16.59 3.78 -19.55
CA GLN A 42 -15.69 3.98 -18.41
C GLN A 42 -16.49 3.92 -17.10
N THR A 43 -15.92 3.29 -16.10
CA THR A 43 -16.52 3.21 -14.75
C THR A 43 -16.01 4.36 -13.89
N ILE A 44 -16.92 5.11 -13.29
CA ILE A 44 -16.65 6.17 -12.31
C ILE A 44 -17.18 5.72 -10.95
N VAL A 45 -16.29 5.66 -9.99
CA VAL A 45 -16.61 5.36 -8.58
C VAL A 45 -17.09 6.65 -7.92
N ILE A 46 -18.26 6.59 -7.26
CA ILE A 46 -18.86 7.71 -6.57
C ILE A 46 -18.92 7.39 -5.09
N GLN A 47 -18.23 8.17 -4.30
CA GLN A 47 -18.20 8.04 -2.86
C GLN A 47 -18.82 9.28 -2.22
N SER A 48 -19.79 9.06 -1.33
CA SER A 48 -20.42 10.15 -0.58
C SER A 48 -19.82 10.21 0.83
N PRO A 49 -19.07 11.27 1.17
CA PRO A 49 -18.57 11.45 2.52
C PRO A 49 -19.73 11.47 3.53
N GLU A 50 -19.55 10.80 4.65
CA GLU A 50 -20.47 10.86 5.79
C GLU A 50 -19.98 11.87 6.83
N ARG A 51 -18.68 11.94 7.05
CA ARG A 51 -18.03 12.90 7.94
C ARG A 51 -16.83 13.51 7.26
N THR A 52 -16.72 14.82 7.36
CA THR A 52 -15.57 15.61 6.88
C THR A 52 -14.98 16.43 8.01
N TYR A 53 -13.78 16.95 7.81
CA TYR A 53 -13.08 17.85 8.72
C TYR A 53 -12.39 18.95 7.92
N VAL A 54 -12.57 20.20 8.32
CA VAL A 54 -11.84 21.33 7.72
C VAL A 54 -10.58 21.59 8.55
N VAL A 55 -9.43 21.47 7.92
CA VAL A 55 -8.11 21.65 8.53
C VAL A 55 -7.97 23.05 9.09
N ARG A 56 -7.44 23.14 10.32
CA ARG A 56 -7.17 24.40 11.04
C ARG A 56 -5.66 24.64 11.12
N SER A 57 -5.28 25.87 11.40
CA SER A 57 -3.88 26.20 11.65
C SER A 57 -3.32 25.40 12.84
N GLY A 58 -2.17 24.75 12.63
CA GLY A 58 -1.52 23.90 13.64
C GLY A 58 -1.95 22.43 13.62
N ASP A 59 -2.92 22.06 12.79
CA ASP A 59 -3.29 20.67 12.63
C ASP A 59 -2.21 19.85 11.94
N THR A 60 -2.16 18.56 12.31
CA THR A 60 -1.37 17.53 11.66
C THR A 60 -2.29 16.35 11.31
N LEU A 61 -1.89 15.53 10.34
CA LEU A 61 -2.63 14.28 10.03
C LEU A 61 -2.80 13.41 11.27
N PHE A 62 -1.78 13.36 12.12
CA PHE A 62 -1.82 12.61 13.38
C PHE A 62 -2.83 13.19 14.37
N SER A 63 -2.82 14.52 14.61
CA SER A 63 -3.75 15.15 15.55
C SER A 63 -5.20 15.04 15.09
N ILE A 64 -5.45 15.21 13.78
CA ILE A 64 -6.80 15.06 13.20
C ILE A 64 -7.27 13.61 13.33
N ALA A 65 -6.43 12.63 12.96
CA ALA A 65 -6.78 11.22 13.06
C ALA A 65 -7.11 10.85 14.52
N GLN A 66 -6.23 11.18 15.47
CA GLN A 66 -6.40 10.89 16.89
C GLN A 66 -7.69 11.51 17.46
N ALA A 67 -7.92 12.80 17.20
CA ALA A 67 -9.11 13.52 17.67
C ALA A 67 -10.43 12.92 17.14
N ASN A 68 -10.38 12.21 16.00
CA ASN A 68 -11.55 11.61 15.36
C ASN A 68 -11.64 10.09 15.53
N GLY A 69 -10.76 9.48 16.35
CA GLY A 69 -10.74 8.03 16.58
C GLY A 69 -10.30 7.22 15.36
N LEU A 70 -9.48 7.81 14.50
CA LEU A 70 -8.94 7.19 13.28
C LEU A 70 -7.43 6.94 13.42
N THR A 71 -6.91 6.06 12.58
CA THR A 71 -5.47 5.98 12.32
C THR A 71 -5.09 6.92 11.17
N VAL A 72 -3.83 7.38 11.12
CA VAL A 72 -3.31 8.15 9.98
C VAL A 72 -3.48 7.36 8.69
N LYS A 73 -3.25 6.05 8.73
CA LYS A 73 -3.48 5.13 7.61
C LYS A 73 -4.93 5.21 7.08
N THR A 74 -5.92 5.21 7.97
CA THR A 74 -7.33 5.34 7.59
C THR A 74 -7.62 6.71 6.99
N LEU A 75 -7.08 7.77 7.58
CA LEU A 75 -7.25 9.13 7.06
C LEU A 75 -6.65 9.28 5.66
N LEU A 76 -5.46 8.74 5.41
CA LEU A 76 -4.82 8.74 4.09
C LEU A 76 -5.61 7.93 3.06
N ARG A 77 -6.14 6.76 3.44
CA ARG A 77 -7.00 5.97 2.55
C ARG A 77 -8.27 6.70 2.13
N ASN A 78 -8.82 7.49 3.04
CA ASN A 78 -10.02 8.29 2.75
C ASN A 78 -9.71 9.56 1.93
N ASN A 79 -8.43 9.94 1.82
CA ASN A 79 -7.97 11.13 1.13
C ASN A 79 -6.76 10.80 0.24
N PRO A 80 -6.95 10.10 -0.89
CA PRO A 80 -5.86 9.62 -1.75
C PRO A 80 -4.93 10.72 -2.26
N SER A 81 -5.44 11.95 -2.39
CA SER A 81 -4.65 13.12 -2.79
C SER A 81 -3.54 13.50 -1.81
N LEU A 82 -3.63 13.04 -0.55
CA LEU A 82 -2.60 13.24 0.47
C LEU A 82 -1.50 12.18 0.45
N ALA A 83 -1.70 11.10 -0.28
CA ALA A 83 -0.77 9.98 -0.28
C ALA A 83 0.56 10.37 -0.95
N GLY A 84 1.62 10.40 -0.15
CA GLY A 84 2.96 10.84 -0.57
C GLY A 84 3.29 12.30 -0.26
N GLU A 85 2.32 13.08 0.23
CA GLU A 85 2.53 14.45 0.69
C GLU A 85 2.04 14.57 2.14
N ASP A 86 2.97 14.78 3.09
CA ASP A 86 2.63 14.98 4.51
C ASP A 86 2.06 16.39 4.80
N ARG A 87 1.71 17.14 3.75
CA ARG A 87 1.28 18.52 3.86
C ARG A 87 -0.22 18.66 3.75
N ILE A 88 -0.82 19.25 4.77
CA ILE A 88 -2.20 19.71 4.79
C ILE A 88 -2.21 21.22 5.01
N PHE A 89 -3.23 21.90 4.48
CA PHE A 89 -3.34 23.34 4.53
C PHE A 89 -4.60 23.78 5.28
N PRO A 90 -4.56 24.85 6.07
CA PRO A 90 -5.76 25.42 6.68
C PRO A 90 -6.84 25.72 5.64
N GLY A 91 -8.08 25.29 5.91
CA GLY A 91 -9.20 25.40 4.98
C GLY A 91 -9.39 24.18 4.07
N GLN A 92 -8.43 23.26 4.00
CA GLN A 92 -8.56 22.01 3.26
C GLN A 92 -9.61 21.10 3.92
N GLU A 93 -10.50 20.50 3.13
CA GLU A 93 -11.49 19.56 3.63
C GLU A 93 -10.97 18.13 3.48
N LEU A 94 -10.95 17.40 4.59
CA LEU A 94 -10.56 15.99 4.65
C LEU A 94 -11.76 15.11 4.93
N VAL A 95 -11.85 13.97 4.24
CA VAL A 95 -12.86 12.94 4.52
C VAL A 95 -12.41 12.09 5.68
N LEU A 96 -13.23 12.05 6.72
CA LEU A 96 -13.03 11.20 7.89
C LEU A 96 -13.71 9.83 7.72
N ALA A 97 -14.89 9.80 7.11
CA ALA A 97 -15.64 8.57 6.87
C ALA A 97 -16.54 8.70 5.64
N TYR A 98 -16.72 7.60 4.94
CA TYR A 98 -17.70 7.45 3.89
C TYR A 98 -18.91 6.66 4.40
N ARG A 99 -20.09 6.96 3.85
CA ARG A 99 -21.32 6.19 4.11
C ARG A 99 -21.21 4.83 3.41
N GLN A 100 -20.66 3.85 4.11
CA GLN A 100 -20.51 2.49 3.58
C GLN A 100 -20.64 1.46 4.70
N GLU A 101 -21.41 0.40 4.44
CA GLU A 101 -21.32 -0.82 5.22
C GLU A 101 -20.06 -1.61 4.80
N LYS A 102 -19.25 -2.01 5.77
CA LYS A 102 -18.10 -2.87 5.49
C LYS A 102 -18.58 -4.23 5.02
N GLN A 103 -18.20 -4.63 3.81
CA GLN A 103 -18.53 -5.93 3.25
C GLN A 103 -17.63 -7.06 3.80
N GLY A 104 -16.52 -6.72 4.44
CA GLY A 104 -15.56 -7.68 5.01
C GLY A 104 -14.18 -7.06 5.23
N THR A 105 -13.22 -7.92 5.53
CA THR A 105 -11.81 -7.58 5.68
C THR A 105 -10.99 -8.33 4.64
N LEU A 106 -10.12 -7.65 3.95
CA LEU A 106 -9.20 -8.23 2.97
C LEU A 106 -7.76 -7.98 3.44
N THR A 107 -6.93 -9.03 3.39
CA THR A 107 -5.47 -8.92 3.56
C THR A 107 -4.85 -8.68 2.20
N VAL A 108 -4.08 -7.60 2.08
CA VAL A 108 -3.39 -7.22 0.84
C VAL A 108 -1.90 -7.12 1.14
N ASN A 109 -1.11 -7.98 0.52
CA ASN A 109 0.35 -7.94 0.63
C ASN A 109 0.94 -7.39 -0.68
N GLY A 110 2.03 -6.66 -0.57
CA GLY A 110 2.73 -6.10 -1.73
C GLY A 110 4.22 -6.37 -1.66
N TYR A 111 4.81 -6.77 -2.78
CA TYR A 111 6.25 -6.86 -2.95
C TYR A 111 6.82 -5.51 -3.36
N ALA A 112 8.01 -5.18 -2.84
CA ALA A 112 8.72 -3.97 -3.22
C ALA A 112 10.23 -4.21 -3.34
N TYR A 113 10.80 -3.78 -4.45
CA TYR A 113 12.26 -3.74 -4.59
C TYR A 113 12.85 -2.59 -3.75
N PRO A 114 14.10 -2.72 -3.23
CA PRO A 114 14.77 -1.66 -2.46
C PRO A 114 14.86 -0.32 -3.19
N HIS A 115 14.90 -0.33 -4.52
CA HIS A 115 14.99 0.85 -5.36
C HIS A 115 13.64 1.41 -5.83
N ILE A 116 12.52 0.96 -5.24
CA ILE A 116 11.19 1.49 -5.55
C ILE A 116 11.13 3.01 -5.37
N ASP A 117 10.40 3.69 -6.24
CA ASP A 117 10.11 5.11 -6.07
C ASP A 117 9.40 5.37 -4.73
N ARG A 118 9.97 6.28 -3.93
CA ARG A 118 9.47 6.55 -2.57
C ARG A 118 8.07 7.12 -2.54
N ALA A 119 7.70 7.95 -3.52
CA ALA A 119 6.35 8.50 -3.59
C ALA A 119 5.34 7.40 -3.94
N LEU A 120 5.71 6.48 -4.82
CA LEU A 120 4.90 5.29 -5.11
C LEU A 120 4.72 4.42 -3.87
N LEU A 121 5.80 4.13 -3.14
CA LEU A 121 5.74 3.35 -1.89
C LEU A 121 4.78 4.00 -0.89
N GLN A 122 4.94 5.30 -0.61
CA GLN A 122 4.11 6.01 0.35
C GLN A 122 2.63 6.05 -0.06
N ARG A 123 2.33 6.20 -1.35
CA ARG A 123 0.95 6.14 -1.86
C ARG A 123 0.32 4.76 -1.74
N THR A 124 1.13 3.70 -1.79
CA THR A 124 0.66 2.31 -1.77
C THR A 124 0.49 1.77 -0.35
N LEU A 125 1.41 2.12 0.57
CA LEU A 125 1.42 1.61 1.94
C LEU A 125 0.07 1.69 2.68
N PRO A 126 -0.73 2.78 2.57
CA PRO A 126 -2.02 2.85 3.27
C PRO A 126 -2.99 1.71 2.91
N TYR A 127 -2.85 1.09 1.75
CA TYR A 127 -3.71 0.02 1.25
C TYR A 127 -3.20 -1.38 1.56
N LEU A 128 -1.95 -1.51 2.05
CA LEU A 128 -1.33 -2.79 2.34
C LEU A 128 -1.60 -3.27 3.77
N SER A 129 -1.72 -4.58 3.94
CA SER A 129 -1.64 -5.28 5.22
C SER A 129 -0.20 -5.71 5.52
N GLY A 130 0.51 -6.19 4.51
CA GLY A 130 1.91 -6.60 4.58
C GLY A 130 2.75 -6.03 3.44
N LEU A 131 4.01 -5.74 3.73
CA LEU A 131 5.03 -5.34 2.76
C LEU A 131 6.17 -6.38 2.76
N LEU A 132 6.51 -6.87 1.59
CA LEU A 132 7.56 -7.85 1.38
C LEU A 132 8.70 -7.20 0.57
N PRO A 133 9.82 -6.82 1.21
CA PRO A 133 11.02 -6.45 0.49
C PRO A 133 11.54 -7.63 -0.34
N PHE A 134 11.70 -7.45 -1.64
CA PHE A 134 12.07 -8.51 -2.58
C PHE A 134 13.55 -8.38 -2.95
N SER A 135 14.40 -9.37 -2.70
CA SER A 135 14.27 -10.55 -1.86
C SER A 135 15.62 -10.91 -1.24
N TYR A 136 15.64 -11.67 -0.18
CA TYR A 136 16.83 -12.38 0.28
C TYR A 136 16.98 -13.67 -0.52
N GLU A 137 18.09 -13.84 -1.23
CA GLU A 137 18.34 -15.04 -2.03
C GLU A 137 19.05 -16.08 -1.17
N ALA A 138 18.49 -17.29 -1.10
CA ALA A 138 19.14 -18.40 -0.43
C ALA A 138 20.25 -18.96 -1.30
N THR A 139 21.37 -19.37 -0.69
CA THR A 139 22.48 -20.02 -1.38
C THR A 139 22.52 -21.52 -1.15
N ALA A 140 23.25 -22.26 -1.98
CA ALA A 140 23.49 -23.70 -1.82
C ALA A 140 24.20 -24.08 -0.50
N LEU A 141 24.72 -23.10 0.24
CA LEU A 141 25.36 -23.29 1.54
C LEU A 141 24.44 -22.90 2.72
N GLY A 142 23.15 -22.59 2.48
CA GLY A 142 22.23 -22.14 3.48
C GLY A 142 22.47 -20.71 3.99
N GLU A 143 23.20 -19.91 3.22
CA GLU A 143 23.42 -18.48 3.49
C GLU A 143 22.37 -17.63 2.76
N LEU A 144 22.28 -16.36 3.15
CA LEU A 144 21.39 -15.38 2.54
C LEU A 144 22.22 -14.24 1.92
N THR A 145 21.87 -13.80 0.71
CA THR A 145 22.42 -12.57 0.14
C THR A 145 21.89 -11.36 0.91
N PRO A 146 22.72 -10.34 1.20
CA PRO A 146 22.26 -9.13 1.85
C PRO A 146 21.24 -8.37 1.00
N LEU A 147 20.22 -7.81 1.66
CA LEU A 147 19.22 -6.94 1.03
C LEU A 147 19.22 -5.57 1.71
N ASP A 148 19.20 -4.51 0.93
CA ASP A 148 19.03 -3.13 1.44
C ASP A 148 17.55 -2.80 1.67
N ASP A 149 16.99 -3.34 2.74
CA ASP A 149 15.57 -3.31 3.05
C ASP A 149 15.18 -2.32 4.16
N VAL A 150 16.16 -1.69 4.83
CA VAL A 150 15.92 -0.85 6.02
C VAL A 150 14.85 0.20 5.77
N ALA A 151 14.96 0.93 4.68
CA ALA A 151 14.02 2.00 4.35
C ALA A 151 12.59 1.48 4.10
N LEU A 152 12.45 0.28 3.51
CA LEU A 152 11.15 -0.36 3.26
C LEU A 152 10.51 -0.83 4.56
N VAL A 153 11.30 -1.50 5.41
CA VAL A 153 10.84 -2.02 6.72
C VAL A 153 10.41 -0.87 7.62
N ASP A 154 11.18 0.21 7.68
CA ASP A 154 10.86 1.39 8.51
C ASP A 154 9.61 2.10 8.00
N ALA A 155 9.45 2.29 6.69
CA ALA A 155 8.26 2.89 6.11
C ALA A 155 7.00 2.03 6.38
N ALA A 156 7.11 0.71 6.27
CA ALA A 156 6.02 -0.20 6.60
C ALA A 156 5.60 -0.06 8.07
N LYS A 157 6.56 -0.10 9.00
CA LYS A 157 6.29 0.04 10.45
C LYS A 157 5.63 1.38 10.79
N GLN A 158 6.13 2.48 10.24
CA GLN A 158 5.56 3.82 10.46
C GLN A 158 4.09 3.90 10.03
N MET A 159 3.74 3.18 8.97
CA MET A 159 2.37 3.13 8.43
C MET A 159 1.50 2.03 9.07
N GLY A 160 2.04 1.26 10.03
CA GLY A 160 1.33 0.12 10.61
C GLY A 160 1.06 -1.01 9.60
N VAL A 161 1.97 -1.19 8.64
CA VAL A 161 2.00 -2.30 7.70
C VAL A 161 2.98 -3.34 8.21
N VAL A 162 2.60 -4.61 8.17
CA VAL A 162 3.43 -5.70 8.67
C VAL A 162 4.62 -5.93 7.72
N PRO A 163 5.88 -5.76 8.15
CA PRO A 163 7.01 -6.16 7.33
C PRO A 163 7.15 -7.69 7.36
N ILE A 164 7.17 -8.31 6.19
CA ILE A 164 7.29 -9.76 5.99
C ILE A 164 8.60 -10.00 5.23
N MET A 165 9.48 -10.83 5.79
CA MET A 165 10.70 -11.24 5.11
C MET A 165 10.33 -12.13 3.93
N ASN A 166 10.88 -11.85 2.75
CA ASN A 166 10.75 -12.72 1.58
C ASN A 166 12.10 -13.36 1.29
N ILE A 167 12.12 -14.69 1.17
CA ILE A 167 13.27 -15.46 0.73
C ILE A 167 12.96 -16.16 -0.58
N THR A 168 13.93 -16.23 -1.48
CA THR A 168 13.80 -16.84 -2.79
C THR A 168 14.98 -17.76 -3.09
N ASN A 169 14.79 -18.68 -4.05
CA ASN A 169 15.88 -19.48 -4.62
C ASN A 169 16.35 -18.93 -5.99
N LEU A 170 16.36 -17.59 -6.11
CA LEU A 170 16.85 -16.93 -7.32
C LEU A 170 18.35 -17.12 -7.51
N THR A 171 18.76 -17.30 -8.75
CA THR A 171 20.15 -17.25 -9.19
C THR A 171 20.58 -15.80 -9.49
N PRO A 172 21.88 -15.50 -9.60
CA PRO A 172 22.36 -14.13 -9.86
C PRO A 172 21.83 -13.50 -11.16
N ASP A 173 21.36 -14.30 -12.10
CA ASP A 173 20.68 -13.86 -13.33
C ASP A 173 19.16 -13.65 -13.15
N GLY A 174 18.65 -13.77 -11.93
CA GLY A 174 17.26 -13.46 -11.56
C GLY A 174 16.26 -14.55 -11.92
N MET A 175 16.71 -15.79 -12.12
CA MET A 175 15.86 -16.93 -12.44
C MET A 175 15.68 -17.86 -11.24
N PHE A 176 14.48 -18.37 -11.03
CA PHE A 176 14.26 -19.42 -10.04
C PHE A 176 14.98 -20.72 -10.44
N SER A 177 15.72 -21.32 -9.49
CA SER A 177 16.50 -22.51 -9.71
C SER A 177 15.93 -23.74 -9.02
N PRO A 178 15.33 -24.67 -9.77
CA PRO A 178 14.91 -25.97 -9.22
C PRO A 178 16.07 -26.75 -8.61
N GLU A 179 17.29 -26.64 -9.18
CA GLU A 179 18.48 -27.29 -8.69
C GLU A 179 18.89 -26.78 -7.32
N LEU A 180 18.87 -25.45 -7.13
CA LEU A 180 19.15 -24.82 -5.84
C LEU A 180 18.11 -25.23 -4.78
N ALA A 181 16.83 -25.22 -5.14
CA ALA A 181 15.75 -25.70 -4.28
C ALA A 181 15.99 -27.17 -3.90
N HIS A 182 16.36 -28.03 -4.84
CA HIS A 182 16.66 -29.43 -4.57
C HIS A 182 17.83 -29.59 -3.61
N ILE A 183 18.93 -28.84 -3.79
CA ILE A 183 20.10 -28.88 -2.89
C ILE A 183 19.66 -28.51 -1.45
N ILE A 184 18.94 -27.40 -1.29
CA ILE A 184 18.50 -26.92 0.03
C ILE A 184 17.54 -27.93 0.67
N LEU A 185 16.57 -28.42 -0.08
CA LEU A 185 15.53 -29.31 0.45
C LEU A 185 16.00 -30.75 0.70
N SER A 186 17.13 -31.16 0.11
CA SER A 186 17.66 -32.51 0.26
C SER A 186 18.69 -32.67 1.40
N ASP A 187 19.20 -31.56 1.94
CA ASP A 187 20.23 -31.60 2.99
C ASP A 187 19.73 -30.95 4.30
N PRO A 188 19.45 -31.73 5.35
CA PRO A 188 18.99 -31.21 6.65
C PRO A 188 19.96 -30.21 7.29
N ALA A 189 21.28 -30.33 7.08
CA ALA A 189 22.24 -29.40 7.64
C ALA A 189 22.16 -28.02 6.96
N ILE A 190 21.94 -27.99 5.65
CA ILE A 190 21.70 -26.75 4.91
C ILE A 190 20.38 -26.10 5.36
N GLN A 191 19.33 -26.88 5.54
CA GLN A 191 18.02 -26.38 6.03
C GLN A 191 18.16 -25.75 7.42
N GLU A 192 18.83 -26.43 8.35
CA GLU A 192 19.05 -25.92 9.70
C GLU A 192 19.83 -24.61 9.70
N LYS A 193 20.92 -24.54 8.88
CA LYS A 193 21.71 -23.32 8.73
C LYS A 193 20.88 -22.18 8.12
N LEU A 194 20.13 -22.45 7.05
CA LEU A 194 19.27 -21.46 6.40
C LEU A 194 18.20 -20.94 7.38
N ALA A 195 17.56 -21.83 8.12
CA ALA A 195 16.58 -21.45 9.13
C ALA A 195 17.19 -20.57 10.23
N ALA A 196 18.41 -20.89 10.70
CA ALA A 196 19.12 -20.06 11.67
C ALA A 196 19.40 -18.64 11.13
N ASN A 197 19.91 -18.53 9.91
CA ASN A 197 20.20 -17.26 9.25
C ASN A 197 18.91 -16.42 9.01
N VAL A 198 17.83 -17.07 8.58
CA VAL A 198 16.52 -16.43 8.43
C VAL A 198 16.03 -15.86 9.77
N MET A 199 16.12 -16.63 10.85
CA MET A 199 15.71 -16.18 12.18
C MET A 199 16.58 -15.06 12.72
N GLU A 200 17.87 -15.01 12.37
CA GLU A 200 18.76 -13.91 12.71
C GLU A 200 18.30 -12.62 12.01
N VAL A 201 18.05 -12.66 10.69
CA VAL A 201 17.57 -11.51 9.91
C VAL A 201 16.21 -11.05 10.43
N ILE A 202 15.26 -11.95 10.67
CA ILE A 202 13.92 -11.61 11.20
C ILE A 202 14.05 -10.81 12.50
N ARG A 203 14.91 -11.23 13.42
CA ARG A 203 15.13 -10.54 14.69
C ARG A 203 15.84 -9.20 14.49
N ALA A 204 16.92 -9.18 13.71
CA ALA A 204 17.72 -7.97 13.47
C ALA A 204 16.93 -6.86 12.77
N ARG A 205 16.08 -7.22 11.81
CA ARG A 205 15.25 -6.28 11.02
C ARG A 205 13.84 -6.09 11.58
N SER A 206 13.46 -6.89 12.59
CA SER A 206 12.10 -6.88 13.19
C SER A 206 11.00 -7.18 12.17
N TYR A 207 11.23 -8.15 11.30
CA TYR A 207 10.19 -8.75 10.48
C TYR A 207 9.17 -9.49 11.36
N GLN A 208 7.91 -9.53 10.94
CA GLN A 208 6.82 -10.15 11.69
C GLN A 208 6.24 -11.38 10.98
N GLY A 209 6.82 -11.76 9.85
CA GLY A 209 6.43 -12.92 9.06
C GLY A 209 7.55 -13.32 8.11
N LEU A 210 7.38 -14.50 7.54
CA LEU A 210 8.26 -15.07 6.52
C LEU A 210 7.40 -15.52 5.34
N ASP A 211 7.86 -15.20 4.15
CA ASP A 211 7.36 -15.66 2.87
C ASP A 211 8.50 -16.44 2.18
N VAL A 212 8.18 -17.58 1.63
CA VAL A 212 9.11 -18.48 0.94
C VAL A 212 8.60 -18.67 -0.47
N ASP A 213 9.33 -18.18 -1.44
CA ASP A 213 8.95 -18.15 -2.84
C ASP A 213 9.93 -18.99 -3.71
#